data_6608bca89ccf2b28f3ae5f40a2537f90
#
_entry.id   6608bca89ccf2b28f3ae5f40a2537f90
#
_cell.length_a   1.000
_cell.length_b   1.000
_cell.length_c   1.000
_cell.angle_alpha   90.00
_cell.angle_beta   90.00
_cell.angle_gamma   90.00
#
_symmetry.space_group_name_H-M   'P 1'
#
loop_
_entity.id
_entity.type
_entity.pdbx_description
1 polymer ?
#
loop_
_entity_poly.entity_id
_entity_poly.type
_entity_poly.pdbx_seq_one_letter_code
_entity_poly.pdbx_strand_id
1 'polypeptide(L)'
;MKKSFVSVEHILASDFPPVLRIFWNQTEVPEFKVANVLCVLTCLCAMSPRLRFVYFYDGKRKPHRLLIHCFVVAQSGDGKSFSDDVYNLTMAPVIERDRKEEAKELEWVEQKRMTGDSKDKPKEPVTVKICLNKFTRNKIIKRAHMMIRKYGEPLTFMVFTNALSTLVERRGSFGDLRDIAKLAYDSGALISTDTNCDASYNATVDICWCSILNTTPRILNRYMDKDAIESGNVNRNVYIPLGDLLGDDSPMFKELTDADLELIAETQRQLMGETYTEEDTLQPMHDVDMDWLFKDEKAWCDKQREEVNKTGSYAHNSFYKRSSTSAARLATMVYHLWGEDPKKRAKVRRLYYFFADYILAGQMKLFGKKYEDLVEVINYGDDDNTRSESIYDCLPKRFSRQQLNAKREEMKLVTETRKFIFKWLKKKWIVKVEGEEDLYEKLF
;
A
#
# COMPACT_ATOMS: atom_id res chain seq x y z
N MET A 1 22.44 14.62 13.66
CA MET A 1 21.77 13.93 12.54
C MET A 1 21.04 12.71 13.10
N LYS A 2 19.72 12.71 13.07
CA LYS A 2 18.94 11.50 13.38
C LYS A 2 19.23 10.48 12.29
N LYS A 3 19.54 9.22 12.65
CA LYS A 3 19.87 8.17 11.67
C LYS A 3 18.69 7.95 10.73
N SER A 4 18.96 7.96 9.42
CA SER A 4 18.02 7.54 8.39
C SER A 4 17.36 6.21 8.76
N PHE A 5 16.11 6.07 8.41
CA PHE A 5 15.26 4.91 8.65
C PHE A 5 15.84 3.61 8.05
N VAL A 6 16.43 3.71 6.86
CA VAL A 6 17.24 2.66 6.22
C VAL A 6 18.48 3.32 5.65
N SER A 7 19.65 2.70 5.80
CA SER A 7 20.87 3.19 5.18
C SER A 7 20.75 3.14 3.66
N VAL A 8 21.00 4.28 3.01
CA VAL A 8 21.02 4.41 1.55
C VAL A 8 22.45 4.52 0.99
N GLU A 9 23.46 4.43 1.86
CA GLU A 9 24.86 4.65 1.51
C GLU A 9 25.40 3.68 0.46
N HIS A 10 24.81 2.47 0.41
CA HIS A 10 25.17 1.43 -0.55
C HIS A 10 24.45 1.54 -1.91
N ILE A 11 23.53 2.52 -2.06
CA ILE A 11 22.78 2.76 -3.29
C ILE A 11 23.41 3.93 -4.03
N LEU A 12 23.88 3.66 -5.23
CA LEU A 12 24.48 4.67 -6.09
C LEU A 12 23.44 5.24 -7.07
N ALA A 13 23.55 6.53 -7.37
CA ALA A 13 22.72 7.15 -8.41
C ALA A 13 22.82 6.39 -9.75
N SER A 14 24.00 5.81 -10.05
CA SER A 14 24.21 4.99 -11.26
C SER A 14 23.48 3.64 -11.26
N ASP A 15 22.90 3.21 -10.14
CA ASP A 15 22.07 2.01 -10.09
C ASP A 15 20.69 2.24 -10.70
N PHE A 16 20.25 3.48 -10.70
CA PHE A 16 18.97 3.87 -11.28
C PHE A 16 19.05 4.14 -12.79
N PRO A 17 17.99 3.84 -13.56
CA PRO A 17 17.81 4.32 -14.93
C PRO A 17 17.93 5.85 -15.00
N PRO A 18 18.28 6.41 -16.17
CA PRO A 18 18.54 7.85 -16.30
C PRO A 18 17.41 8.72 -15.75
N VAL A 19 16.14 8.41 -16.05
CA VAL A 19 14.98 9.17 -15.56
C VAL A 19 14.86 9.14 -14.02
N LEU A 20 15.07 7.99 -13.37
CA LEU A 20 14.99 7.88 -11.91
C LEU A 20 16.19 8.56 -11.22
N ARG A 21 17.33 8.60 -11.89
CA ARG A 21 18.53 9.29 -11.40
C ARG A 21 18.32 10.80 -11.25
N ILE A 22 17.52 11.41 -12.12
CA ILE A 22 17.11 12.83 -12.01
C ILE A 22 16.49 13.06 -10.63
N PHE A 23 15.46 12.29 -10.29
CA PHE A 23 14.72 12.43 -9.04
C PHE A 23 15.55 12.04 -7.79
N TRP A 24 16.44 11.04 -7.93
CA TRP A 24 17.39 10.69 -6.87
C TRP A 24 18.35 11.85 -6.54
N ASN A 25 18.77 12.61 -7.54
CA ASN A 25 19.74 13.70 -7.39
C ASN A 25 19.10 15.05 -7.05
N GLN A 26 17.78 15.18 -7.06
CA GLN A 26 17.11 16.45 -6.78
C GLN A 26 17.32 16.95 -5.35
N THR A 27 17.58 16.08 -4.39
CA THR A 27 17.83 16.47 -3.00
C THR A 27 19.01 15.70 -2.42
N GLU A 28 19.63 16.24 -1.38
CA GLU A 28 20.70 15.52 -0.67
C GLU A 28 20.19 14.77 0.58
N VAL A 29 18.93 15.02 0.98
CA VAL A 29 18.32 14.38 2.15
C VAL A 29 17.91 12.92 1.83
N PRO A 30 18.51 11.90 2.49
CA PRO A 30 18.34 10.50 2.11
C PRO A 30 16.88 10.02 2.08
N GLU A 31 16.07 10.43 3.05
CA GLU A 31 14.65 10.06 3.14
C GLU A 31 13.86 10.56 1.94
N PHE A 32 14.17 11.79 1.49
CA PHE A 32 13.52 12.42 0.34
C PHE A 32 14.05 11.88 -1.00
N LYS A 33 15.33 11.46 -1.09
CA LYS A 33 15.83 10.72 -2.28
C LYS A 33 15.00 9.47 -2.53
N VAL A 34 14.81 8.65 -1.48
CA VAL A 34 14.03 7.42 -1.59
C VAL A 34 12.55 7.71 -1.87
N ALA A 35 12.00 8.71 -1.18
CA ALA A 35 10.61 9.12 -1.37
C ALA A 35 10.33 9.57 -2.81
N ASN A 36 11.20 10.41 -3.40
CA ASN A 36 11.12 10.84 -4.78
C ASN A 36 11.05 9.63 -5.73
N VAL A 37 12.03 8.74 -5.63
CA VAL A 37 12.14 7.58 -6.53
C VAL A 37 10.92 6.66 -6.38
N LEU A 38 10.44 6.40 -5.17
CA LEU A 38 9.27 5.54 -4.96
C LEU A 38 7.98 6.19 -5.49
N CYS A 39 7.82 7.51 -5.34
CA CYS A 39 6.69 8.23 -5.90
C CYS A 39 6.73 8.20 -7.44
N VAL A 40 7.88 8.47 -8.06
CA VAL A 40 8.06 8.39 -9.52
C VAL A 40 7.77 6.97 -10.03
N LEU A 41 8.37 5.94 -9.42
CA LEU A 41 8.13 4.55 -9.79
C LEU A 41 6.65 4.18 -9.70
N THR A 42 5.94 4.68 -8.68
CA THR A 42 4.50 4.45 -8.54
C THR A 42 3.71 5.08 -9.69
N CYS A 43 4.06 6.31 -10.10
CA CYS A 43 3.47 6.97 -11.27
C CYS A 43 3.75 6.21 -12.56
N LEU A 44 5.02 5.81 -12.79
CA LEU A 44 5.43 5.07 -13.99
C LEU A 44 4.74 3.68 -14.06
N CYS A 45 4.57 2.99 -12.92
CA CYS A 45 3.79 1.76 -12.85
C CYS A 45 2.31 1.99 -13.26
N ALA A 46 1.72 3.12 -12.85
CA ALA A 46 0.35 3.48 -13.25
C ALA A 46 0.24 3.78 -14.75
N MET A 47 1.28 4.39 -15.34
CA MET A 47 1.37 4.69 -16.78
C MET A 47 1.61 3.44 -17.63
N SER A 48 2.04 2.33 -17.03
CA SER A 48 2.43 1.09 -17.72
C SER A 48 1.47 -0.07 -17.43
N PRO A 49 0.15 0.08 -17.68
CA PRO A 49 -0.84 -0.96 -17.36
C PRO A 49 -0.68 -2.22 -18.23
N ARG A 50 0.15 -2.17 -19.27
CA ARG A 50 0.45 -3.29 -20.17
C ARG A 50 1.62 -4.15 -19.70
N LEU A 51 2.43 -3.67 -18.73
CA LEU A 51 3.53 -4.43 -18.17
C LEU A 51 3.07 -5.43 -17.12
N ARG A 52 3.61 -6.64 -17.23
CA ARG A 52 3.39 -7.72 -16.25
C ARG A 52 4.70 -8.44 -15.95
N PHE A 53 4.74 -9.17 -14.85
CA PHE A 53 5.83 -10.05 -14.48
C PHE A 53 5.30 -11.27 -13.73
N VAL A 54 6.10 -12.32 -13.64
CA VAL A 54 5.82 -13.50 -12.82
C VAL A 54 6.63 -13.42 -11.54
N TYR A 55 6.00 -13.68 -10.40
CA TYR A 55 6.67 -13.74 -9.11
C TYR A 55 7.01 -15.19 -8.73
N PHE A 56 8.16 -15.43 -8.12
CA PHE A 56 8.70 -16.78 -7.89
C PHE A 56 7.79 -17.69 -7.04
N TYR A 57 6.98 -17.13 -6.16
CA TYR A 57 6.02 -17.89 -5.33
C TYR A 57 4.74 -18.29 -6.07
N ASP A 58 4.53 -17.78 -7.27
CA ASP A 58 3.34 -18.13 -8.01
C ASP A 58 3.53 -19.50 -8.70
N GLY A 59 3.15 -20.56 -8.01
CA GLY A 59 3.23 -21.93 -8.54
C GLY A 59 2.44 -22.15 -9.82
N LYS A 60 1.51 -21.25 -10.18
CA LYS A 60 0.77 -21.25 -11.44
C LYS A 60 1.40 -20.34 -12.49
N ARG A 61 2.49 -19.67 -12.17
CA ARG A 61 3.17 -18.68 -13.04
C ARG A 61 2.21 -17.65 -13.63
N LYS A 62 1.28 -17.17 -12.79
CA LYS A 62 0.31 -16.16 -13.19
C LYS A 62 1.00 -14.79 -13.31
N PRO A 63 0.91 -14.11 -14.46
CA PRO A 63 1.47 -12.77 -14.58
C PRO A 63 0.73 -11.76 -13.70
N HIS A 64 1.48 -10.89 -13.03
CA HIS A 64 0.99 -9.81 -12.17
C HIS A 64 1.26 -8.45 -12.78
N ARG A 65 0.33 -7.52 -12.67
CA ARG A 65 0.53 -6.10 -13.00
C ARG A 65 1.39 -5.41 -11.94
N LEU A 66 2.02 -4.29 -12.30
CA LEU A 66 2.90 -3.51 -11.43
C LEU A 66 2.08 -2.54 -10.56
N LEU A 67 1.37 -3.04 -9.57
CA LEU A 67 0.48 -2.24 -8.72
C LEU A 67 1.16 -1.88 -7.40
N ILE A 68 1.35 -0.59 -7.14
CA ILE A 68 2.07 -0.04 -5.99
C ILE A 68 1.18 0.96 -5.24
N HIS A 69 1.06 0.79 -3.94
CA HIS A 69 0.32 1.69 -3.05
C HIS A 69 1.28 2.34 -2.06
N CYS A 70 1.56 3.63 -2.24
CA CYS A 70 2.48 4.40 -1.40
C CYS A 70 1.74 5.30 -0.41
N PHE A 71 2.21 5.33 0.83
CA PHE A 71 1.84 6.32 1.83
C PHE A 71 3.06 7.17 2.19
N VAL A 72 3.03 8.44 1.85
CA VAL A 72 4.05 9.41 2.29
C VAL A 72 3.63 9.93 3.67
N VAL A 73 4.42 9.60 4.67
CA VAL A 73 4.06 9.79 6.09
C VAL A 73 4.99 10.80 6.74
N ALA A 74 4.45 11.97 7.11
CA ALA A 74 5.17 13.00 7.86
C ALA A 74 4.19 13.91 8.60
N GLN A 75 4.68 14.71 9.56
CA GLN A 75 3.87 15.71 10.22
C GLN A 75 3.39 16.80 9.24
N SER A 76 2.47 17.63 9.68
CA SER A 76 2.05 18.78 8.90
C SER A 76 3.22 19.79 8.82
N GLY A 77 3.54 20.25 7.61
CA GLY A 77 4.68 21.15 7.39
C GLY A 77 5.99 20.48 7.01
N ASP A 78 6.13 19.16 7.16
CA ASP A 78 7.39 18.42 6.88
C ASP A 78 7.60 18.11 5.39
N GLY A 79 7.26 19.03 4.50
CA GLY A 79 7.68 19.01 3.10
C GLY A 79 7.07 17.92 2.21
N LYS A 80 5.91 17.32 2.55
CA LYS A 80 5.24 16.30 1.72
C LYS A 80 4.82 16.77 0.33
N SER A 81 4.79 18.09 0.10
CA SER A 81 4.37 18.71 -1.17
C SER A 81 5.23 18.31 -2.38
N PHE A 82 6.48 17.87 -2.17
CA PHE A 82 7.29 17.36 -3.27
C PHE A 82 6.59 16.27 -4.09
N SER A 83 5.76 15.44 -3.44
CA SER A 83 5.04 14.37 -4.12
C SER A 83 3.97 14.87 -5.08
N ASP A 84 3.48 16.10 -4.89
CA ASP A 84 2.55 16.80 -5.79
C ASP A 84 3.29 17.20 -7.07
N ASP A 85 4.48 17.77 -6.92
CA ASP A 85 5.34 18.12 -8.05
C ASP A 85 5.74 16.88 -8.85
N VAL A 86 6.16 15.82 -8.16
CA VAL A 86 6.48 14.52 -8.78
C VAL A 86 5.28 13.94 -9.53
N TYR A 87 4.11 13.95 -8.92
CA TYR A 87 2.89 13.44 -9.54
C TYR A 87 2.51 14.25 -10.78
N ASN A 88 2.43 15.58 -10.65
CA ASN A 88 2.04 16.46 -11.75
C ASN A 88 3.03 16.37 -12.91
N LEU A 89 4.33 16.33 -12.63
CA LEU A 89 5.36 16.21 -13.65
C LEU A 89 5.32 14.84 -14.32
N THR A 90 5.33 13.75 -13.54
CA THR A 90 5.43 12.39 -14.09
C THR A 90 4.16 11.97 -14.83
N MET A 91 2.97 12.35 -14.30
CA MET A 91 1.68 11.97 -14.88
C MET A 91 1.14 12.99 -15.90
N ALA A 92 1.89 14.01 -16.27
CA ALA A 92 1.44 15.10 -17.14
C ALA A 92 0.68 14.63 -18.42
N PRO A 93 1.16 13.66 -19.22
CA PRO A 93 0.45 13.23 -20.42
C PRO A 93 -0.88 12.49 -20.10
N VAL A 94 -0.94 11.77 -18.99
CA VAL A 94 -2.18 11.09 -18.54
C VAL A 94 -3.18 12.11 -18.01
N ILE A 95 -2.73 13.10 -17.24
CA ILE A 95 -3.56 14.19 -16.74
C ILE A 95 -4.17 14.98 -17.90
N GLU A 96 -3.36 15.28 -18.93
CA GLU A 96 -3.84 16.00 -20.12
C GLU A 96 -4.87 15.18 -20.90
N ARG A 97 -4.66 13.86 -20.99
CA ARG A 97 -5.64 12.95 -21.59
C ARG A 97 -6.96 12.93 -20.78
N ASP A 98 -6.87 12.85 -19.46
CA ASP A 98 -8.03 12.88 -18.57
C ASP A 98 -8.82 14.20 -18.68
N ARG A 99 -8.13 15.33 -18.86
CA ARG A 99 -8.77 16.65 -19.11
C ARG A 99 -9.59 16.66 -20.41
N LYS A 100 -9.08 16.04 -21.47
CA LYS A 100 -9.83 15.92 -22.75
C LYS A 100 -11.08 15.05 -22.58
N GLU A 101 -10.99 13.97 -21.82
CA GLU A 101 -12.14 13.12 -21.51
C GLU A 101 -13.16 13.86 -20.59
N GLU A 102 -12.67 14.70 -19.66
CA GLU A 102 -13.52 15.54 -18.82
C GLU A 102 -14.30 16.59 -19.61
N ALA A 103 -13.67 17.21 -20.61
CA ALA A 103 -14.34 18.17 -21.49
C ALA A 103 -15.55 17.53 -22.22
N LYS A 104 -15.41 16.28 -22.68
CA LYS A 104 -16.53 15.53 -23.30
C LYS A 104 -17.69 15.28 -22.32
N GLU A 105 -17.38 15.00 -21.05
CA GLU A 105 -18.41 14.82 -20.01
C GLU A 105 -19.13 16.12 -19.71
N LEU A 106 -18.41 17.24 -19.62
CA LEU A 106 -18.99 18.55 -19.37
C LEU A 106 -19.92 18.97 -20.53
N GLU A 107 -19.47 18.81 -21.78
CA GLU A 107 -20.29 19.08 -22.96
C GLU A 107 -21.58 18.24 -22.97
N TRP A 108 -21.49 16.95 -22.67
CA TRP A 108 -22.67 16.09 -22.55
C TRP A 108 -23.63 16.55 -21.45
N VAL A 109 -23.10 16.95 -20.27
CA VAL A 109 -23.93 17.48 -19.18
C VAL A 109 -24.68 18.76 -19.60
N GLU A 110 -24.01 19.66 -20.33
CA GLU A 110 -24.61 20.88 -20.85
C GLU A 110 -25.71 20.58 -21.88
N GLN A 111 -25.44 19.72 -22.87
CA GLN A 111 -26.42 19.26 -23.85
C GLN A 111 -27.64 18.62 -23.17
N LYS A 112 -27.42 17.77 -22.16
CA LYS A 112 -28.51 17.16 -21.40
C LYS A 112 -29.36 18.19 -20.64
N ARG A 113 -28.77 19.27 -20.13
CA ARG A 113 -29.48 20.35 -19.47
C ARG A 113 -30.32 21.14 -20.48
N MET A 114 -29.80 21.37 -21.69
CA MET A 114 -30.52 22.08 -22.76
C MET A 114 -31.73 21.28 -23.29
N THR A 115 -31.65 19.96 -23.36
CA THR A 115 -32.72 19.10 -23.84
C THR A 115 -33.86 18.89 -22.83
N GLY A 116 -33.66 19.25 -21.55
CA GLY A 116 -34.68 19.15 -20.49
C GLY A 116 -35.32 17.76 -20.40
N ASP A 117 -36.64 17.67 -20.36
CA ASP A 117 -37.42 16.42 -20.29
C ASP A 117 -37.72 15.79 -21.66
N SER A 118 -37.06 16.25 -22.72
CA SER A 118 -37.22 15.66 -24.06
C SER A 118 -36.89 14.18 -24.08
N LYS A 119 -37.59 13.41 -24.94
CA LYS A 119 -37.30 11.99 -25.16
C LYS A 119 -35.94 11.76 -25.84
N ASP A 120 -35.40 12.78 -26.51
CA ASP A 120 -34.12 12.72 -27.23
C ASP A 120 -32.94 13.18 -26.36
N LYS A 121 -32.77 12.56 -25.19
CA LYS A 121 -31.62 12.86 -24.32
C LYS A 121 -30.31 12.39 -24.98
N PRO A 122 -29.26 13.23 -24.96
CA PRO A 122 -27.96 12.84 -25.52
C PRO A 122 -27.41 11.63 -24.80
N LYS A 123 -26.87 10.67 -25.57
CA LYS A 123 -26.24 9.46 -25.02
C LYS A 123 -24.98 9.83 -24.24
N GLU A 124 -24.82 9.25 -23.06
CA GLU A 124 -23.61 9.43 -22.26
C GLU A 124 -22.36 8.97 -23.02
N PRO A 125 -21.32 9.82 -23.16
CA PRO A 125 -20.07 9.43 -23.83
C PRO A 125 -19.32 8.38 -23.04
N VAL A 126 -18.61 7.51 -23.74
CA VAL A 126 -17.68 6.58 -23.11
C VAL A 126 -16.35 7.31 -22.87
N THR A 127 -16.13 7.73 -21.64
CA THR A 127 -14.92 8.48 -21.23
C THR A 127 -14.05 7.65 -20.31
N VAL A 128 -12.73 7.72 -20.53
CA VAL A 128 -11.75 6.99 -19.73
C VAL A 128 -10.89 8.00 -18.97
N LYS A 129 -10.96 7.95 -17.65
CA LYS A 129 -10.14 8.76 -16.73
C LYS A 129 -9.32 7.84 -15.85
N ILE A 130 -8.02 8.08 -15.81
CA ILE A 130 -7.02 7.30 -15.07
C ILE A 130 -6.74 7.92 -13.71
N CYS A 131 -6.60 9.26 -13.64
CA CYS A 131 -6.24 9.98 -12.43
C CYS A 131 -7.47 10.23 -11.54
N LEU A 132 -7.38 9.79 -10.29
CA LEU A 132 -8.46 9.93 -9.32
C LEU A 132 -7.96 10.64 -8.07
N ASN A 133 -8.61 11.73 -7.67
CA ASN A 133 -8.31 12.50 -6.46
C ASN A 133 -9.44 12.47 -5.42
N LYS A 134 -10.66 12.16 -5.85
CA LYS A 134 -11.83 11.91 -5.00
C LYS A 134 -12.74 10.90 -5.67
N PHE A 135 -13.24 9.93 -4.91
CA PHE A 135 -14.15 8.92 -5.46
C PHE A 135 -15.03 8.26 -4.39
N THR A 136 -16.14 7.71 -4.85
CA THR A 136 -16.95 6.74 -4.14
C THR A 136 -16.80 5.38 -4.82
N ARG A 137 -17.20 4.29 -4.13
CA ARG A 137 -17.22 2.94 -4.71
C ARG A 137 -17.93 2.91 -6.07
N ASN A 138 -19.13 3.48 -6.16
CA ASN A 138 -19.90 3.53 -7.40
C ASN A 138 -19.19 4.28 -8.52
N LYS A 139 -18.52 5.40 -8.20
CA LYS A 139 -17.75 6.17 -9.17
C LYS A 139 -16.58 5.38 -9.76
N ILE A 140 -15.84 4.63 -8.91
CA ILE A 140 -14.75 3.76 -9.37
C ILE A 140 -15.29 2.68 -10.30
N ILE A 141 -16.37 1.98 -9.90
CA ILE A 141 -16.97 0.92 -10.71
C ILE A 141 -17.43 1.46 -12.04
N LYS A 142 -18.10 2.62 -12.06
CA LYS A 142 -18.50 3.29 -13.30
C LYS A 142 -17.30 3.60 -14.19
N ARG A 143 -16.22 4.16 -13.63
CA ARG A 143 -14.98 4.47 -14.38
C ARG A 143 -14.30 3.20 -14.94
N ALA A 144 -14.17 2.15 -14.12
CA ALA A 144 -13.64 0.87 -14.58
C ALA A 144 -14.49 0.25 -15.70
N HIS A 145 -15.82 0.31 -15.57
CA HIS A 145 -16.70 -0.16 -16.64
C HIS A 145 -16.55 0.64 -17.93
N MET A 146 -16.36 1.96 -17.87
CA MET A 146 -16.10 2.79 -19.06
C MET A 146 -14.78 2.39 -19.74
N MET A 147 -13.73 2.02 -18.98
CA MET A 147 -12.49 1.45 -19.53
C MET A 147 -12.76 0.15 -20.26
N ILE A 148 -13.50 -0.78 -19.64
CA ILE A 148 -13.85 -2.07 -20.26
C ILE A 148 -14.70 -1.85 -21.51
N ARG A 149 -15.65 -0.91 -21.50
CA ARG A 149 -16.44 -0.59 -22.69
C ARG A 149 -15.61 -0.03 -23.84
N LYS A 150 -14.58 0.78 -23.54
CA LYS A 150 -13.73 1.39 -24.57
C LYS A 150 -12.66 0.44 -25.07
N TYR A 151 -12.02 -0.32 -24.16
CA TYR A 151 -10.81 -1.07 -24.43
C TYR A 151 -10.95 -2.60 -24.30
N GLY A 152 -12.07 -3.10 -23.80
CA GLY A 152 -12.28 -4.52 -23.53
C GLY A 152 -11.68 -5.00 -22.22
N GLU A 153 -10.87 -4.18 -21.54
CA GLU A 153 -10.17 -4.55 -20.31
C GLU A 153 -9.90 -3.32 -19.39
N PRO A 154 -9.65 -3.54 -18.09
CA PRO A 154 -9.34 -2.47 -17.17
C PRO A 154 -7.92 -1.96 -17.36
N LEU A 155 -7.74 -0.64 -17.20
CA LEU A 155 -6.45 0.02 -17.05
C LEU A 155 -6.13 0.22 -15.56
N THR A 156 -4.92 0.67 -15.27
CA THR A 156 -4.50 0.99 -13.91
C THR A 156 -4.86 2.42 -13.56
N PHE A 157 -5.71 2.62 -12.56
CA PHE A 157 -5.94 3.94 -11.99
C PHE A 157 -4.72 4.47 -11.27
N MET A 158 -4.54 5.78 -11.30
CA MET A 158 -3.63 6.49 -10.41
C MET A 158 -4.43 7.31 -9.39
N VAL A 159 -4.29 6.94 -8.12
CA VAL A 159 -4.95 7.65 -7.00
C VAL A 159 -3.92 8.54 -6.32
N PHE A 160 -4.13 9.85 -6.39
CA PHE A 160 -3.26 10.82 -5.74
C PHE A 160 -4.04 11.70 -4.77
N THR A 161 -3.47 11.95 -3.59
CA THR A 161 -4.01 12.96 -2.68
C THR A 161 -2.94 13.58 -1.80
N ASN A 162 -3.02 14.90 -1.63
CA ASN A 162 -2.19 15.67 -0.71
C ASN A 162 -2.57 15.47 0.76
N ALA A 163 -3.78 14.99 1.02
CA ALA A 163 -4.22 14.66 2.37
C ALA A 163 -5.21 13.48 2.34
N LEU A 164 -4.82 12.36 2.93
CA LEU A 164 -5.64 11.15 3.01
C LEU A 164 -7.07 11.43 3.53
N SER A 165 -7.22 12.40 4.46
CA SER A 165 -8.51 12.79 5.01
C SER A 165 -9.48 13.37 3.97
N THR A 166 -8.99 13.84 2.83
CA THR A 166 -9.84 14.44 1.77
C THR A 166 -10.42 13.40 0.82
N LEU A 167 -9.87 12.19 0.77
CA LEU A 167 -10.42 11.10 -0.06
C LEU A 167 -11.78 10.62 0.43
N VAL A 168 -12.09 10.86 1.68
CA VAL A 168 -13.27 10.32 2.35
C VAL A 168 -14.16 11.47 2.82
N GLU A 169 -15.27 11.66 2.15
CA GLU A 169 -16.21 12.76 2.45
C GLU A 169 -17.02 12.55 3.73
N ARG A 170 -17.15 11.31 4.24
CA ARG A 170 -17.95 10.98 5.43
C ARG A 170 -17.18 10.12 6.42
N ARG A 171 -17.35 10.37 7.72
CA ARG A 171 -16.88 9.47 8.78
C ARG A 171 -17.52 8.09 8.54
N GLY A 172 -16.71 7.06 8.38
CA GLY A 172 -17.14 5.66 8.18
C GLY A 172 -16.82 5.06 6.82
N SER A 173 -16.49 5.85 5.78
CA SER A 173 -16.19 5.31 4.44
C SER A 173 -14.72 4.95 4.19
N PHE A 174 -13.85 4.99 5.22
CA PHE A 174 -12.48 4.44 5.10
C PHE A 174 -12.47 2.92 4.84
N GLY A 175 -13.47 2.20 5.36
CA GLY A 175 -13.60 0.76 5.13
C GLY A 175 -13.71 0.44 3.65
N ASP A 176 -14.63 1.08 2.94
CA ASP A 176 -14.81 0.88 1.50
C ASP A 176 -13.54 1.16 0.70
N LEU A 177 -12.83 2.26 1.03
CA LEU A 177 -11.58 2.61 0.35
C LEU A 177 -10.50 1.55 0.58
N ARG A 178 -10.35 1.06 1.82
CA ARG A 178 -9.39 0.02 2.18
C ARG A 178 -9.68 -1.30 1.47
N ASP A 179 -10.95 -1.70 1.42
CA ASP A 179 -11.36 -2.94 0.77
C ASP A 179 -11.12 -2.89 -0.74
N ILE A 180 -11.43 -1.77 -1.37
CA ILE A 180 -11.14 -1.55 -2.78
C ILE A 180 -9.62 -1.55 -3.03
N ALA A 181 -8.82 -0.88 -2.19
CA ALA A 181 -7.36 -0.86 -2.29
C ALA A 181 -6.76 -2.28 -2.18
N LYS A 182 -7.26 -3.07 -1.22
CA LYS A 182 -6.85 -4.46 -1.05
C LYS A 182 -7.16 -5.31 -2.28
N LEU A 183 -8.36 -5.18 -2.85
CA LEU A 183 -8.76 -5.88 -4.05
C LEU A 183 -7.92 -5.43 -5.26
N ALA A 184 -7.73 -4.13 -5.42
CA ALA A 184 -6.96 -3.55 -6.51
C ALA A 184 -5.48 -3.95 -6.51
N TYR A 185 -4.89 -4.26 -5.35
CA TYR A 185 -3.50 -4.74 -5.24
C TYR A 185 -3.27 -6.10 -5.89
N ASP A 186 -4.26 -6.99 -5.87
CA ASP A 186 -4.14 -8.39 -6.31
C ASP A 186 -4.48 -8.58 -7.80
N SER A 187 -4.27 -7.56 -8.66
CA SER A 187 -4.35 -7.62 -10.14
C SER A 187 -5.69 -8.11 -10.70
N GLY A 188 -6.71 -7.28 -10.64
CA GLY A 188 -7.99 -7.55 -11.28
C GLY A 188 -8.94 -8.36 -10.40
N ALA A 189 -9.03 -8.03 -9.14
CA ALA A 189 -10.07 -8.55 -8.29
C ALA A 189 -11.42 -7.90 -8.61
N LEU A 190 -12.45 -8.73 -8.77
CA LEU A 190 -13.80 -8.29 -9.10
C LEU A 190 -14.44 -7.51 -7.95
N ILE A 191 -15.01 -6.36 -8.27
CA ILE A 191 -15.93 -5.66 -7.38
C ILE A 191 -17.26 -5.40 -8.07
N SER A 192 -18.35 -5.44 -7.32
CA SER A 192 -19.69 -5.17 -7.83
C SER A 192 -20.43 -4.18 -6.95
N THR A 193 -21.42 -3.54 -7.52
CA THR A 193 -22.49 -2.84 -6.79
C THR A 193 -23.83 -3.39 -7.24
N ASP A 194 -24.67 -3.69 -6.26
CA ASP A 194 -26.08 -3.99 -6.46
C ASP A 194 -26.87 -2.97 -5.64
N THR A 195 -27.29 -1.89 -6.28
CA THR A 195 -28.12 -0.87 -5.64
C THR A 195 -29.38 -0.66 -6.47
N ASN A 196 -30.52 -0.68 -5.81
CA ASN A 196 -31.84 -0.61 -6.44
C ASN A 196 -32.37 0.83 -6.61
N CYS A 197 -31.51 1.82 -6.83
CA CYS A 197 -31.98 3.18 -7.07
C CYS A 197 -31.62 3.64 -8.50
N ASP A 198 -32.48 4.44 -9.11
CA ASP A 198 -32.34 4.93 -10.50
C ASP A 198 -31.05 5.70 -10.79
N ALA A 199 -30.41 6.21 -9.76
CA ALA A 199 -29.11 6.90 -9.86
C ALA A 199 -27.91 5.96 -9.69
N SER A 200 -28.13 4.67 -9.44
CA SER A 200 -27.07 3.71 -9.18
C SER A 200 -26.58 3.07 -10.47
N TYR A 201 -25.32 2.74 -10.45
CA TYR A 201 -24.65 2.04 -11.54
C TYR A 201 -24.30 0.63 -11.09
N ASN A 202 -24.99 -0.37 -11.64
CA ASN A 202 -24.80 -1.77 -11.32
C ASN A 202 -23.86 -2.40 -12.35
N ALA A 203 -22.69 -2.83 -11.90
CA ALA A 203 -21.71 -3.55 -12.72
C ALA A 203 -20.77 -4.37 -11.83
N THR A 204 -20.21 -5.40 -12.42
CA THR A 204 -19.07 -6.14 -11.87
C THR A 204 -17.87 -5.87 -12.74
N VAL A 205 -16.79 -5.40 -12.15
CA VAL A 205 -15.59 -4.97 -12.88
C VAL A 205 -14.32 -5.37 -12.16
N ASP A 206 -13.26 -5.60 -12.92
CA ASP A 206 -11.91 -5.70 -12.39
C ASP A 206 -11.34 -4.33 -12.07
N ILE A 207 -10.61 -4.22 -10.98
CA ILE A 207 -9.96 -2.98 -10.56
C ILE A 207 -8.46 -3.19 -10.41
N CYS A 208 -7.72 -2.26 -10.97
CA CYS A 208 -6.27 -2.13 -10.76
C CYS A 208 -5.97 -0.68 -10.41
N TRP A 209 -5.16 -0.42 -9.39
CA TRP A 209 -4.67 0.93 -9.17
C TRP A 209 -3.28 1.00 -8.55
N CYS A 210 -2.59 2.13 -8.81
CA CYS A 210 -1.46 2.61 -8.03
C CYS A 210 -1.91 3.82 -7.21
N SER A 211 -1.25 4.09 -6.09
CA SER A 211 -1.61 5.26 -5.26
C SER A 211 -0.41 5.92 -4.59
N ILE A 212 -0.47 7.25 -4.48
CA ILE A 212 0.39 8.07 -3.63
C ILE A 212 -0.52 8.86 -2.70
N LEU A 213 -0.49 8.53 -1.41
CA LEU A 213 -1.38 9.08 -0.41
C LEU A 213 -0.58 9.80 0.68
N ASN A 214 -0.63 11.13 0.68
CA ASN A 214 0.02 11.92 1.71
C ASN A 214 -0.79 11.90 2.99
N THR A 215 -0.13 11.68 4.11
CA THR A 215 -0.80 11.55 5.39
C THR A 215 0.08 11.96 6.56
N THR A 216 -0.54 12.24 7.70
CA THR A 216 0.16 12.37 8.96
C THR A 216 0.10 11.05 9.73
N PRO A 217 1.02 10.78 10.67
CA PRO A 217 1.00 9.56 11.48
C PRO A 217 -0.34 9.34 12.19
N ARG A 218 -0.96 10.42 12.66
CA ARG A 218 -2.27 10.36 13.35
C ARG A 218 -3.40 9.91 12.41
N ILE A 219 -3.45 10.45 11.20
CA ILE A 219 -4.48 10.09 10.21
C ILE A 219 -4.24 8.68 9.70
N LEU A 220 -2.97 8.31 9.42
CA LEU A 220 -2.60 6.96 9.03
C LEU A 220 -3.05 5.93 10.07
N ASN A 221 -2.83 6.22 11.36
CA ASN A 221 -3.24 5.35 12.45
C ASN A 221 -4.77 5.16 12.56
N ARG A 222 -5.54 6.16 12.14
CA ARG A 222 -7.02 6.06 12.05
C ARG A 222 -7.46 5.30 10.81
N TYR A 223 -6.74 5.48 9.70
CA TYR A 223 -7.03 4.79 8.45
C TYR A 223 -6.67 3.31 8.54
N MET A 224 -5.50 2.99 9.10
CA MET A 224 -5.03 1.64 9.38
C MET A 224 -5.40 1.25 10.81
N ASP A 225 -6.71 1.12 11.06
CA ASP A 225 -7.26 0.66 12.33
C ASP A 225 -7.07 -0.86 12.53
N LYS A 226 -7.70 -1.41 13.56
CA LYS A 226 -7.64 -2.83 13.88
C LYS A 226 -8.09 -3.70 12.71
N ASP A 227 -9.24 -3.39 12.09
CA ASP A 227 -9.79 -4.17 10.98
C ASP A 227 -8.89 -4.16 9.75
N ALA A 228 -8.22 -3.03 9.47
CA ALA A 228 -7.24 -2.93 8.39
C ALA A 228 -6.00 -3.80 8.62
N ILE A 229 -5.58 -3.94 9.87
CA ILE A 229 -4.45 -4.80 10.25
C ILE A 229 -4.85 -6.28 10.12
N GLU A 230 -5.98 -6.68 10.69
CA GLU A 230 -6.50 -8.04 10.64
C GLU A 230 -6.80 -8.52 9.22
N SER A 231 -7.36 -7.65 8.38
CA SER A 231 -7.67 -7.97 6.98
C SER A 231 -6.44 -8.00 6.05
N GLY A 232 -5.25 -7.63 6.55
CA GLY A 232 -4.00 -7.61 5.78
C GLY A 232 -3.91 -6.43 4.80
N ASN A 233 -4.64 -5.33 5.03
CA ASN A 233 -4.48 -4.10 4.26
C ASN A 233 -3.10 -3.47 4.48
N VAL A 234 -2.60 -3.50 5.72
CA VAL A 234 -1.33 -2.89 6.11
C VAL A 234 -0.15 -3.44 5.31
N ASN A 235 -0.09 -4.76 5.09
CA ASN A 235 1.06 -5.40 4.45
C ASN A 235 1.11 -5.24 2.92
N ARG A 236 0.09 -4.66 2.30
CA ARG A 236 0.03 -4.38 0.85
C ARG A 236 0.54 -3.00 0.45
N ASN A 237 0.95 -2.20 1.43
CA ASN A 237 1.34 -0.81 1.21
C ASN A 237 2.83 -0.59 1.43
N VAL A 238 3.37 0.34 0.66
CA VAL A 238 4.72 0.91 0.83
C VAL A 238 4.58 2.16 1.68
N TYR A 239 5.18 2.15 2.86
CA TYR A 239 5.18 3.33 3.73
C TYR A 239 6.52 4.07 3.58
N ILE A 240 6.43 5.37 3.36
CA ILE A 240 7.54 6.27 3.12
C ILE A 240 7.57 7.31 4.25
N PRO A 241 8.14 6.98 5.42
CA PRO A 241 8.28 7.94 6.50
C PRO A 241 9.41 8.91 6.18
N LEU A 242 9.10 10.23 6.12
CA LEU A 242 10.08 11.28 5.81
C LEU A 242 10.94 11.69 7.01
N GLY A 243 10.75 11.04 8.16
CA GLY A 243 11.46 11.42 9.39
C GLY A 243 10.70 12.46 10.20
N ASP A 244 11.40 13.06 11.15
CA ASP A 244 10.93 14.13 12.01
C ASP A 244 11.86 15.34 11.76
N LEU A 245 11.32 16.34 11.11
CA LEU A 245 12.03 17.58 10.74
C LEU A 245 11.87 18.68 11.83
N LEU A 246 11.46 18.32 13.05
CA LEU A 246 11.30 19.28 14.12
C LEU A 246 12.61 20.04 14.40
N GLY A 247 12.60 21.33 14.12
CA GLY A 247 13.75 22.21 14.25
C GLY A 247 14.73 22.18 13.09
N ASP A 248 14.44 21.40 12.04
CA ASP A 248 15.23 21.38 10.81
C ASP A 248 14.50 22.17 9.71
N ASP A 249 15.27 22.73 8.75
CA ASP A 249 14.70 23.37 7.58
C ASP A 249 14.03 22.33 6.65
N SER A 250 13.03 22.81 5.91
CA SER A 250 12.43 21.99 4.84
C SER A 250 13.50 21.62 3.80
N PRO A 251 13.53 20.35 3.33
CA PRO A 251 14.53 19.93 2.35
C PRO A 251 14.41 20.75 1.07
N MET A 252 15.56 21.21 0.59
CA MET A 252 15.64 21.88 -0.70
C MET A 252 15.73 20.86 -1.83
N PHE A 253 14.99 21.12 -2.89
CA PHE A 253 15.05 20.36 -4.14
C PHE A 253 15.73 21.21 -5.21
N LYS A 254 16.65 20.60 -5.96
CA LYS A 254 17.30 21.22 -7.11
C LYS A 254 16.28 21.41 -8.23
N GLU A 255 16.36 22.54 -8.91
CA GLU A 255 15.58 22.76 -10.13
C GLU A 255 16.00 21.75 -11.22
N LEU A 256 15.04 21.35 -12.02
CA LEU A 256 15.26 20.47 -13.16
C LEU A 256 15.78 21.30 -14.33
N THR A 257 16.78 20.77 -15.03
CA THR A 257 17.28 21.38 -16.26
C THR A 257 16.36 21.03 -17.44
N ASP A 258 16.49 21.78 -18.54
CA ASP A 258 15.76 21.46 -19.78
C ASP A 258 16.06 20.02 -20.27
N ALA A 259 17.30 19.57 -20.10
CA ALA A 259 17.71 18.21 -20.44
C ALA A 259 17.04 17.16 -19.56
N ASP A 260 16.84 17.44 -18.25
CA ASP A 260 16.10 16.56 -17.34
C ASP A 260 14.62 16.48 -17.75
N LEU A 261 14.02 17.61 -18.06
CA LEU A 261 12.62 17.69 -18.51
C LEU A 261 12.40 16.93 -19.83
N GLU A 262 13.32 17.07 -20.79
CA GLU A 262 13.24 16.33 -22.06
C GLU A 262 13.37 14.81 -21.84
N LEU A 263 14.28 14.35 -20.98
CA LEU A 263 14.43 12.94 -20.67
C LEU A 263 13.19 12.36 -19.96
N ILE A 264 12.55 13.14 -19.09
CA ILE A 264 11.28 12.78 -18.48
C ILE A 264 10.19 12.66 -19.55
N ALA A 265 10.09 13.65 -20.44
CA ALA A 265 9.11 13.66 -21.52
C ALA A 265 9.31 12.51 -22.52
N GLU A 266 10.57 12.16 -22.83
CA GLU A 266 10.89 10.99 -23.66
C GLU A 266 10.42 9.69 -23.01
N THR A 267 10.71 9.50 -21.72
CA THR A 267 10.23 8.33 -20.97
C THR A 267 8.71 8.26 -20.96
N GLN A 268 8.03 9.39 -20.77
CA GLN A 268 6.57 9.46 -20.80
C GLN A 268 6.01 9.08 -22.18
N ARG A 269 6.59 9.61 -23.28
CA ARG A 269 6.19 9.26 -24.64
C ARG A 269 6.37 7.77 -24.92
N GLN A 270 7.49 7.17 -24.48
CA GLN A 270 7.74 5.75 -24.58
C GLN A 270 6.65 4.93 -23.89
N LEU A 271 6.40 5.16 -22.59
CA LEU A 271 5.41 4.40 -21.82
C LEU A 271 3.97 4.60 -22.32
N MET A 272 3.63 5.79 -22.79
CA MET A 272 2.34 6.04 -23.43
C MET A 272 2.20 5.27 -24.75
N GLY A 273 3.24 5.22 -25.58
CA GLY A 273 3.29 4.43 -26.82
C GLY A 273 3.27 2.91 -26.58
N GLU A 274 3.81 2.45 -25.44
CA GLU A 274 3.70 1.05 -25.02
C GLU A 274 2.32 0.69 -24.45
N THR A 275 1.51 1.69 -24.12
CA THR A 275 0.14 1.52 -23.60
C THR A 275 -0.90 1.65 -24.69
N TYR A 276 -0.77 2.66 -25.56
CA TYR A 276 -1.78 3.02 -26.55
C TYR A 276 -1.20 2.99 -27.96
N THR A 277 -2.00 2.51 -28.93
CA THR A 277 -1.69 2.65 -30.35
C THR A 277 -2.05 4.06 -30.82
N GLU A 278 -1.68 4.39 -32.07
CA GLU A 278 -2.05 5.66 -32.71
C GLU A 278 -3.59 5.80 -32.87
N GLU A 279 -4.30 4.67 -33.06
CA GLU A 279 -5.77 4.63 -33.16
C GLU A 279 -6.47 4.64 -31.80
N ASP A 280 -5.77 4.94 -30.70
CA ASP A 280 -6.32 4.95 -29.35
C ASP A 280 -6.91 3.59 -28.90
N THR A 281 -6.32 2.50 -29.35
CA THR A 281 -6.53 1.15 -28.82
C THR A 281 -5.39 0.76 -27.89
N LEU A 282 -5.49 -0.40 -27.20
CA LEU A 282 -4.43 -0.85 -26.31
C LEU A 282 -3.39 -1.69 -27.03
N GLN A 283 -2.12 -1.46 -26.72
CA GLN A 283 -1.03 -2.35 -27.09
C GLN A 283 -1.19 -3.75 -26.45
N PRO A 284 -0.61 -4.79 -27.02
CA PRO A 284 -0.55 -6.10 -26.37
C PRO A 284 0.08 -6.04 -24.97
N MET A 285 -0.24 -7.02 -24.11
CA MET A 285 0.45 -7.16 -22.83
C MET A 285 1.92 -7.53 -23.07
N HIS A 286 2.81 -6.90 -22.29
CA HIS A 286 4.23 -7.19 -22.29
C HIS A 286 4.62 -7.88 -20.97
N ASP A 287 5.05 -9.12 -21.04
CA ASP A 287 5.53 -9.90 -19.91
C ASP A 287 7.05 -9.73 -19.80
N VAL A 288 7.49 -8.95 -18.80
CA VAL A 288 8.91 -8.72 -18.53
C VAL A 288 9.51 -9.99 -17.94
N ASP A 289 10.57 -10.52 -18.56
CA ASP A 289 11.29 -11.68 -18.03
C ASP A 289 12.07 -11.34 -16.77
N MET A 290 11.54 -11.78 -15.63
CA MET A 290 12.16 -11.63 -14.31
C MET A 290 12.62 -12.98 -13.71
N ASP A 291 12.56 -14.08 -14.44
CA ASP A 291 12.95 -15.42 -13.94
C ASP A 291 14.36 -15.44 -13.37
N TRP A 292 15.26 -14.62 -13.91
CA TRP A 292 16.63 -14.44 -13.42
C TRP A 292 16.72 -13.88 -12.00
N LEU A 293 15.67 -13.21 -11.50
CA LEU A 293 15.60 -12.65 -10.14
C LEU A 293 15.05 -13.65 -9.12
N PHE A 294 14.40 -14.74 -9.52
CA PHE A 294 13.73 -15.70 -8.62
C PHE A 294 14.64 -16.25 -7.53
N LYS A 295 15.90 -16.49 -7.86
CA LYS A 295 16.88 -16.98 -6.88
C LYS A 295 17.15 -15.94 -5.78
N ASP A 296 17.21 -14.68 -6.14
CA ASP A 296 17.44 -13.57 -5.22
C ASP A 296 16.20 -13.31 -4.36
N GLU A 297 15.01 -13.33 -4.96
CA GLU A 297 13.71 -13.21 -4.27
C GLU A 297 13.57 -14.32 -3.22
N LYS A 298 13.86 -15.57 -3.62
CA LYS A 298 13.84 -16.72 -2.71
C LYS A 298 14.85 -16.57 -1.58
N ALA A 299 16.09 -16.20 -1.89
CA ALA A 299 17.16 -16.05 -0.89
C ALA A 299 16.82 -14.96 0.15
N TRP A 300 16.25 -13.83 -0.30
CA TRP A 300 15.79 -12.78 0.60
C TRP A 300 14.64 -13.28 1.50
N CYS A 301 13.64 -13.96 0.94
CA CYS A 301 12.55 -14.54 1.71
C CYS A 301 13.00 -15.62 2.70
N ASP A 302 13.95 -16.46 2.33
CA ASP A 302 14.50 -17.49 3.21
C ASP A 302 15.21 -16.85 4.41
N LYS A 303 16.01 -15.79 4.19
CA LYS A 303 16.63 -15.00 5.26
C LYS A 303 15.59 -14.40 6.21
N GLN A 304 14.51 -13.83 5.67
CA GLN A 304 13.45 -13.27 6.52
C GLN A 304 12.71 -14.36 7.31
N ARG A 305 12.52 -15.55 6.72
CA ARG A 305 11.93 -16.70 7.41
C ARG A 305 12.80 -17.19 8.57
N GLU A 306 14.12 -17.20 8.40
CA GLU A 306 15.04 -17.52 9.49
C GLU A 306 14.92 -16.52 10.64
N GLU A 307 14.77 -15.23 10.33
CA GLU A 307 14.56 -14.19 11.34
C GLU A 307 13.23 -14.36 12.06
N VAL A 308 12.16 -14.69 11.34
CA VAL A 308 10.85 -15.03 11.94
C VAL A 308 10.99 -16.24 12.87
N ASN A 309 11.70 -17.28 12.47
CA ASN A 309 11.92 -18.47 13.31
C ASN A 309 12.72 -18.17 14.59
N LYS A 310 13.62 -17.20 14.54
CA LYS A 310 14.40 -16.74 15.72
C LYS A 310 13.57 -15.87 16.66
N THR A 311 12.76 -14.97 16.10
CA THR A 311 12.05 -13.95 16.88
C THR A 311 10.64 -14.36 17.26
N GLY A 312 10.01 -15.28 16.52
CA GLY A 312 8.59 -15.62 16.66
C GLY A 312 7.62 -14.53 16.24
N SER A 313 8.08 -13.47 15.52
CA SER A 313 7.28 -12.31 15.16
C SER A 313 6.24 -12.63 14.09
N TYR A 314 4.97 -12.50 14.44
CA TYR A 314 3.85 -12.63 13.50
C TYR A 314 3.78 -11.47 12.51
N ALA A 315 4.08 -10.26 12.96
CA ALA A 315 4.15 -9.08 12.10
C ALA A 315 5.20 -9.25 11.01
N HIS A 316 6.40 -9.66 11.39
CA HIS A 316 7.48 -9.91 10.45
C HIS A 316 7.09 -10.98 9.43
N ASN A 317 6.50 -12.11 9.90
CA ASN A 317 6.02 -13.18 9.02
C ASN A 317 4.94 -12.71 8.04
N SER A 318 4.05 -11.83 8.46
CA SER A 318 3.00 -11.27 7.59
C SER A 318 3.55 -10.29 6.56
N PHE A 319 4.52 -9.45 6.95
CA PHE A 319 4.97 -8.33 6.16
C PHE A 319 6.00 -8.71 5.09
N TYR A 320 7.00 -9.56 5.41
CA TYR A 320 8.10 -9.81 4.48
C TYR A 320 7.65 -10.37 3.14
N LYS A 321 6.63 -11.24 3.11
CA LYS A 321 6.12 -11.85 1.87
C LYS A 321 5.58 -10.80 0.89
N ARG A 322 4.86 -9.81 1.41
CA ARG A 322 4.30 -8.72 0.60
C ARG A 322 5.33 -7.64 0.27
N SER A 323 6.30 -7.42 1.16
CA SER A 323 7.44 -6.53 0.88
C SER A 323 8.24 -7.03 -0.32
N SER A 324 8.54 -8.33 -0.37
CA SER A 324 9.23 -8.94 -1.50
C SER A 324 8.45 -8.80 -2.82
N THR A 325 7.14 -9.06 -2.80
CA THR A 325 6.29 -8.90 -3.99
C THR A 325 6.26 -7.44 -4.48
N SER A 326 6.13 -6.47 -3.58
CA SER A 326 6.13 -5.05 -3.94
C SER A 326 7.50 -4.60 -4.45
N ALA A 327 8.59 -5.11 -3.85
CA ALA A 327 9.95 -4.86 -4.32
C ALA A 327 10.19 -5.44 -5.72
N ALA A 328 9.67 -6.64 -6.00
CA ALA A 328 9.76 -7.25 -7.32
C ALA A 328 9.01 -6.41 -8.40
N ARG A 329 7.84 -5.85 -8.05
CA ARG A 329 7.11 -4.93 -8.95
C ARG A 329 7.93 -3.68 -9.28
N LEU A 330 8.55 -3.06 -8.26
CA LEU A 330 9.43 -1.90 -8.44
C LEU A 330 10.68 -2.26 -9.25
N ALA A 331 11.31 -3.40 -8.96
CA ALA A 331 12.48 -3.90 -9.68
C ALA A 331 12.17 -4.22 -11.14
N THR A 332 10.97 -4.74 -11.42
CA THR A 332 10.50 -4.98 -12.79
C THR A 332 10.39 -3.67 -13.57
N MET A 333 9.79 -2.64 -12.97
CA MET A 333 9.72 -1.32 -13.59
C MET A 333 11.11 -0.72 -13.85
N VAL A 334 12.03 -0.84 -12.89
CA VAL A 334 13.43 -0.41 -13.07
C VAL A 334 14.11 -1.18 -14.21
N TYR A 335 13.89 -2.50 -14.30
CA TYR A 335 14.49 -3.32 -15.37
C TYR A 335 13.95 -2.94 -16.75
N HIS A 336 12.65 -2.71 -16.84
CA HIS A 336 12.00 -2.24 -18.06
C HIS A 336 12.54 -0.86 -18.50
N LEU A 337 12.69 0.10 -17.57
CA LEU A 337 13.30 1.41 -17.85
C LEU A 337 14.79 1.34 -18.27
N TRP A 338 15.47 0.23 -18.00
CA TRP A 338 16.79 -0.09 -18.53
C TRP A 338 16.73 -0.79 -19.90
N GLY A 339 15.55 -0.83 -20.56
CA GLY A 339 15.34 -1.56 -21.82
C GLY A 339 15.53 -3.07 -21.71
N GLU A 340 15.31 -3.62 -20.50
CA GLU A 340 15.46 -5.05 -20.19
C GLU A 340 16.87 -5.60 -20.51
N ASP A 341 17.89 -4.72 -20.44
CA ASP A 341 19.29 -5.05 -20.74
C ASP A 341 19.85 -6.02 -19.68
N PRO A 342 20.26 -7.26 -20.06
CA PRO A 342 20.86 -8.22 -19.13
C PRO A 342 22.10 -7.69 -18.40
N LYS A 343 22.84 -6.74 -18.97
CA LYS A 343 24.01 -6.11 -18.34
C LYS A 343 23.62 -5.25 -17.13
N LYS A 344 22.35 -4.88 -16.99
CA LYS A 344 21.81 -4.09 -15.86
C LYS A 344 21.27 -4.94 -14.71
N ARG A 345 21.13 -6.26 -14.89
CA ARG A 345 20.58 -7.17 -13.86
C ARG A 345 21.23 -7.04 -12.50
N ALA A 346 22.55 -6.82 -12.44
CA ALA A 346 23.26 -6.62 -11.17
C ALA A 346 22.80 -5.36 -10.41
N LYS A 347 22.49 -4.27 -11.14
CA LYS A 347 21.97 -3.02 -10.57
C LYS A 347 20.54 -3.22 -10.07
N VAL A 348 19.69 -3.83 -10.91
CA VAL A 348 18.30 -4.13 -10.58
C VAL A 348 18.22 -5.06 -9.35
N ARG A 349 19.12 -6.06 -9.24
CA ARG A 349 19.22 -6.94 -8.07
C ARG A 349 19.50 -6.15 -6.79
N ARG A 350 20.46 -5.21 -6.80
CA ARG A 350 20.76 -4.35 -5.63
C ARG A 350 19.54 -3.52 -5.24
N LEU A 351 18.84 -2.95 -6.22
CA LEU A 351 17.63 -2.17 -5.96
C LEU A 351 16.48 -3.04 -5.46
N TYR A 352 16.33 -4.28 -5.93
CA TYR A 352 15.36 -5.21 -5.37
C TYR A 352 15.57 -5.46 -3.87
N TYR A 353 16.81 -5.80 -3.47
CA TYR A 353 17.14 -5.99 -2.05
C TYR A 353 16.87 -4.72 -1.23
N PHE A 354 17.28 -3.57 -1.75
CA PHE A 354 17.02 -2.28 -1.11
C PHE A 354 15.52 -2.01 -0.93
N PHE A 355 14.72 -2.17 -1.98
CA PHE A 355 13.29 -1.97 -1.90
C PHE A 355 12.61 -2.95 -0.94
N ALA A 356 13.00 -4.21 -0.94
CA ALA A 356 12.45 -5.23 -0.06
C ALA A 356 12.75 -4.91 1.42
N ASP A 357 14.00 -4.54 1.74
CA ASP A 357 14.39 -4.14 3.09
C ASP A 357 13.72 -2.83 3.52
N TYR A 358 13.62 -1.84 2.63
CA TYR A 358 12.97 -0.55 2.90
C TYR A 358 11.48 -0.72 3.20
N ILE A 359 10.77 -1.48 2.37
CA ILE A 359 9.32 -1.71 2.53
C ILE A 359 9.04 -2.45 3.84
N LEU A 360 9.79 -3.54 4.10
CA LEU A 360 9.65 -4.31 5.33
C LEU A 360 9.92 -3.46 6.57
N ALA A 361 11.02 -2.70 6.56
CA ALA A 361 11.38 -1.84 7.67
C ALA A 361 10.32 -0.75 7.92
N GLY A 362 9.71 -0.18 6.85
CA GLY A 362 8.61 0.79 6.96
C GLY A 362 7.37 0.20 7.62
N GLN A 363 6.98 -0.99 7.19
CA GLN A 363 5.85 -1.72 7.75
C GLN A 363 6.09 -2.08 9.23
N MET A 364 7.27 -2.63 9.55
CA MET A 364 7.64 -3.00 10.92
C MET A 364 7.68 -1.78 11.84
N LYS A 365 8.26 -0.66 11.42
CA LYS A 365 8.36 0.58 12.21
C LYS A 365 6.99 1.15 12.57
N LEU A 366 6.07 1.18 11.63
CA LEU A 366 4.77 1.83 11.82
C LEU A 366 3.71 0.90 12.43
N PHE A 367 3.77 -0.39 12.13
CA PHE A 367 2.71 -1.32 12.47
C PHE A 367 3.17 -2.60 13.19
N GLY A 368 4.47 -2.91 13.24
CA GLY A 368 4.96 -4.16 13.81
C GLY A 368 4.42 -4.42 15.22
N LYS A 369 4.60 -3.47 16.13
CA LYS A 369 4.09 -3.60 17.51
C LYS A 369 2.56 -3.75 17.57
N LYS A 370 1.82 -2.96 16.78
CA LYS A 370 0.36 -3.04 16.77
C LYS A 370 -0.14 -4.38 16.25
N TYR A 371 0.54 -4.91 15.23
CA TYR A 371 0.21 -6.21 14.68
C TYR A 371 0.43 -7.31 15.71
N GLU A 372 1.56 -7.30 16.43
CA GLU A 372 1.84 -8.27 17.51
C GLU A 372 0.79 -8.17 18.62
N ASP A 373 0.50 -6.94 19.09
CA ASP A 373 -0.53 -6.71 20.14
C ASP A 373 -1.91 -7.25 19.70
N LEU A 374 -2.26 -7.16 18.41
CA LEU A 374 -3.53 -7.68 17.89
C LEU A 374 -3.54 -9.19 17.74
N VAL A 375 -2.46 -9.78 17.23
CA VAL A 375 -2.35 -11.25 17.09
C VAL A 375 -2.34 -11.91 18.46
N GLU A 376 -1.71 -11.32 19.46
CA GLU A 376 -1.85 -11.76 20.84
C GLU A 376 -3.31 -11.75 21.29
N VAL A 377 -4.08 -10.70 20.96
CA VAL A 377 -5.51 -10.64 21.30
C VAL A 377 -6.33 -11.66 20.51
N ILE A 378 -6.07 -11.87 19.21
CA ILE A 378 -6.80 -12.81 18.37
C ILE A 378 -6.47 -14.27 18.72
N ASN A 379 -5.19 -14.61 18.81
CA ASN A 379 -4.76 -15.99 19.10
C ASN A 379 -5.01 -16.39 20.56
N TYR A 380 -5.14 -15.42 21.46
CA TYR A 380 -5.32 -15.64 22.89
C TYR A 380 -6.57 -14.94 23.46
N GLY A 381 -7.35 -14.21 22.65
CA GLY A 381 -8.52 -13.43 23.06
C GLY A 381 -9.88 -14.07 22.76
N ASP A 382 -10.03 -14.85 21.69
CA ASP A 382 -11.28 -15.59 21.39
C ASP A 382 -11.18 -17.08 21.78
N ASP A 383 -10.01 -17.71 21.63
CA ASP A 383 -9.65 -18.94 22.35
C ASP A 383 -9.37 -18.68 23.86
N ASP A 384 -9.21 -17.42 24.22
CA ASP A 384 -8.95 -16.95 25.58
C ASP A 384 -10.14 -17.20 26.51
N ASN A 385 -11.36 -17.39 26.03
CA ASN A 385 -12.42 -17.92 26.90
C ASN A 385 -12.13 -19.37 27.25
N THR A 386 -11.73 -20.23 26.34
CA THR A 386 -11.44 -21.63 26.61
C THR A 386 -10.09 -21.86 27.30
N ARG A 387 -9.01 -21.13 26.95
CA ARG A 387 -7.69 -21.30 27.58
C ARG A 387 -7.48 -20.48 28.85
N SER A 388 -8.05 -19.29 28.92
CA SER A 388 -8.10 -18.51 30.16
C SER A 388 -9.05 -19.14 31.17
N GLU A 389 -10.12 -19.80 30.71
CA GLU A 389 -10.95 -20.70 31.50
C GLU A 389 -10.16 -21.95 31.93
N SER A 390 -9.40 -22.59 31.05
CA SER A 390 -8.57 -23.74 31.36
C SER A 390 -7.47 -23.44 32.38
N ILE A 391 -6.71 -22.35 32.28
CA ILE A 391 -5.74 -21.97 33.32
C ILE A 391 -6.44 -21.54 34.61
N TYR A 392 -7.57 -20.84 34.50
CA TYR A 392 -8.41 -20.47 35.61
C TYR A 392 -8.85 -21.71 36.41
N ASP A 393 -9.35 -22.74 35.70
CA ASP A 393 -9.85 -23.97 36.30
C ASP A 393 -8.73 -24.79 36.98
N CYS A 394 -7.52 -24.74 36.45
CA CYS A 394 -6.36 -25.41 37.02
C CYS A 394 -5.78 -24.77 38.28
N LEU A 395 -6.20 -23.54 38.63
CA LEU A 395 -5.75 -22.89 39.84
C LEU A 395 -6.64 -23.24 41.04
N PRO A 396 -6.11 -23.27 42.27
CA PRO A 396 -6.89 -23.45 43.47
C PRO A 396 -7.87 -22.27 43.70
N LYS A 397 -8.87 -22.44 44.54
CA LYS A 397 -9.85 -21.41 44.84
C LYS A 397 -9.23 -20.12 45.32
N ARG A 398 -8.13 -20.21 46.09
CA ARG A 398 -7.27 -19.09 46.45
C ARG A 398 -5.89 -19.35 45.86
N PHE A 399 -5.35 -18.39 45.12
CA PHE A 399 -4.06 -18.53 44.45
C PHE A 399 -3.26 -17.25 44.49
N SER A 400 -1.93 -17.42 44.56
CA SER A 400 -1.00 -16.30 44.48
C SER A 400 -0.62 -15.99 43.03
N ARG A 401 -0.09 -14.79 42.80
CA ARG A 401 0.47 -14.41 41.51
C ARG A 401 1.61 -15.36 41.08
N GLN A 402 2.39 -15.88 42.03
CA GLN A 402 3.46 -16.84 41.75
C GLN A 402 2.89 -18.18 41.24
N GLN A 403 1.81 -18.70 41.86
CA GLN A 403 1.15 -19.91 41.41
C GLN A 403 0.55 -19.77 40.00
N LEU A 404 -0.04 -18.61 39.70
CA LEU A 404 -0.52 -18.32 38.34
C LEU A 404 0.64 -18.26 37.35
N ASN A 405 1.78 -17.68 37.74
CA ASN A 405 2.97 -17.60 36.88
C ASN A 405 3.54 -19.01 36.61
N ALA A 406 3.69 -19.82 37.63
CA ALA A 406 4.17 -21.19 37.47
C ALA A 406 3.26 -22.04 36.56
N LYS A 407 1.92 -21.91 36.75
CA LYS A 407 0.95 -22.62 35.90
C LYS A 407 0.97 -22.14 34.46
N ARG A 408 1.16 -20.85 34.25
CA ARG A 408 1.34 -20.26 32.93
C ARG A 408 2.57 -20.83 32.20
N GLU A 409 3.69 -20.93 32.89
CA GLU A 409 4.95 -21.50 32.35
C GLU A 409 4.78 -22.98 32.03
N GLU A 410 4.16 -23.77 32.93
CA GLU A 410 3.83 -25.17 32.70
C GLU A 410 2.97 -25.35 31.42
N MET A 411 1.98 -24.49 31.22
CA MET A 411 1.09 -24.51 30.05
C MET A 411 1.69 -23.83 28.81
N LYS A 412 2.95 -23.33 28.90
CA LYS A 412 3.67 -22.60 27.83
C LYS A 412 2.87 -21.42 27.27
N LEU A 413 2.14 -20.73 28.14
CA LEU A 413 1.36 -19.54 27.73
C LEU A 413 2.25 -18.30 27.70
N VAL A 414 2.20 -17.57 26.60
CA VAL A 414 3.04 -16.38 26.36
C VAL A 414 2.48 -15.16 27.09
N THR A 415 1.16 -15.13 27.34
CA THR A 415 0.47 -13.99 27.99
C THR A 415 1.02 -13.73 29.40
N GLU A 416 1.37 -12.47 29.69
CA GLU A 416 1.86 -12.08 31.02
C GLU A 416 0.83 -12.32 32.12
N THR A 417 1.28 -12.82 33.27
CA THR A 417 0.47 -13.07 34.48
C THR A 417 -0.38 -11.85 34.88
N ARG A 418 0.16 -10.64 34.73
CA ARG A 418 -0.54 -9.38 35.02
C ARG A 418 -1.77 -9.16 34.14
N LYS A 419 -1.73 -9.58 32.89
CA LYS A 419 -2.85 -9.45 31.94
C LYS A 419 -4.00 -10.39 32.32
N PHE A 420 -3.73 -11.62 32.75
CA PHE A 420 -4.74 -12.54 33.28
C PHE A 420 -5.44 -11.98 34.51
N ILE A 421 -4.67 -11.52 35.49
CA ILE A 421 -5.21 -10.93 36.72
C ILE A 421 -6.11 -9.73 36.40
N PHE A 422 -5.63 -8.80 35.58
CA PHE A 422 -6.42 -7.62 35.18
C PHE A 422 -7.74 -7.99 34.49
N LYS A 423 -7.71 -8.97 33.57
CA LYS A 423 -8.88 -9.45 32.85
C LYS A 423 -9.90 -10.11 33.80
N TRP A 424 -9.45 -11.00 34.68
CA TRP A 424 -10.31 -11.68 35.62
C TRP A 424 -10.91 -10.75 36.68
N LEU A 425 -10.16 -9.77 37.15
CA LEU A 425 -10.69 -8.70 38.02
C LEU A 425 -11.78 -7.88 37.31
N LYS A 426 -11.53 -7.50 36.03
CA LYS A 426 -12.50 -6.74 35.21
C LYS A 426 -13.78 -7.55 34.94
N LYS A 427 -13.66 -8.87 34.71
CA LYS A 427 -14.78 -9.79 34.51
C LYS A 427 -15.46 -10.21 35.85
N LYS A 428 -14.93 -9.79 36.98
CA LYS A 428 -15.39 -10.21 38.32
C LYS A 428 -15.31 -11.73 38.53
N TRP A 429 -14.32 -12.40 37.94
CA TRP A 429 -14.06 -13.80 38.16
C TRP A 429 -13.23 -14.05 39.40
N ILE A 430 -12.39 -13.07 39.76
CA ILE A 430 -11.58 -13.08 40.97
C ILE A 430 -11.75 -11.79 41.76
N VAL A 431 -11.44 -11.84 43.04
CA VAL A 431 -11.26 -10.68 43.90
C VAL A 431 -9.87 -10.74 44.54
N LYS A 432 -9.31 -9.58 44.85
CA LYS A 432 -8.09 -9.48 45.64
C LYS A 432 -8.45 -9.77 47.11
N VAL A 433 -7.70 -10.61 47.76
CA VAL A 433 -7.93 -10.88 49.20
C VAL A 433 -7.46 -9.68 50.03
N GLU A 434 -8.32 -9.21 50.88
CA GLU A 434 -8.08 -8.03 51.71
C GLU A 434 -6.91 -8.29 52.68
N GLY A 435 -5.92 -7.38 52.73
CA GLY A 435 -4.71 -7.53 53.54
C GLY A 435 -3.55 -8.30 52.93
N GLU A 436 -3.73 -8.89 51.76
CA GLU A 436 -2.71 -9.67 51.08
C GLU A 436 -2.36 -9.05 49.72
N GLU A 437 -1.07 -8.78 49.46
CA GLU A 437 -0.67 -7.96 48.32
C GLU A 437 -0.79 -8.69 46.95
N ASP A 438 -0.61 -10.01 46.91
CA ASP A 438 -0.58 -10.81 45.68
C ASP A 438 -1.43 -12.10 45.74
N LEU A 439 -2.47 -12.12 46.60
CA LEU A 439 -3.40 -13.23 46.75
C LEU A 439 -4.78 -12.90 46.16
N TYR A 440 -5.33 -13.84 45.44
CA TYR A 440 -6.61 -13.72 44.74
C TYR A 440 -7.54 -14.87 45.08
N GLU A 441 -8.83 -14.63 45.11
CA GLU A 441 -9.88 -15.67 45.35
C GLU A 441 -10.85 -15.72 44.15
N LYS A 442 -11.13 -16.91 43.67
CA LYS A 442 -12.13 -17.19 42.64
C LYS A 442 -13.55 -16.95 43.18
N LEU A 443 -14.37 -16.30 42.36
CA LEU A 443 -15.77 -16.01 42.68
C LEU A 443 -16.73 -17.10 42.17
N PHE A 444 -16.25 -17.94 41.21
CA PHE A 444 -17.04 -19.04 40.62
C PHE A 444 -16.22 -20.31 40.60
#